data_278af7fc38e95bf5c6e75144429353a8
#
_entry.id   278af7fc38e95bf5c6e75144429353a8
#
_cell.length_a   1.000
_cell.length_b   1.000
_cell.length_c   1.000
_cell.angle_alpha   90.00
_cell.angle_beta   90.00
_cell.angle_gamma   90.00
#
_symmetry.space_group_name_H-M   'P 1'
#
loop_
_entity.id
_entity.type
_entity.pdbx_description
1 polymer ?
#
loop_
_entity_poly.entity_id
_entity_poly.type
_entity_poly.pdbx_seq_one_letter_code
_entity_poly.pdbx_strand_id
1 'polypeptide(L)'
;MIKPTKPGRANRIADQIQRDVAELIQKEVSNPKTGLVTLTGCEITPDYAHATIYFTSIGSTPEEATEALNGAAPMLHSRIFKLLKIHTVPQLHFVYDKSSNAALKWIS
;
A
#
# COMPACT_ATOMS: atom_id res chain seq x y z
N MET A 1 -9.22 -5.43 14.67
CA MET A 1 -9.33 -6.27 14.18
C MET A 1 -8.36 -7.19 14.26
N ILE A 2 -8.52 -8.19 14.13
CA ILE A 2 -7.67 -9.03 14.29
C ILE A 2 -7.25 -9.69 13.23
N LYS A 3 -6.17 -9.80 12.99
CA LYS A 3 -5.79 -10.43 11.97
C LYS A 3 -5.33 -11.69 12.29
N PRO A 4 -5.30 -12.50 11.53
CA PRO A 4 -4.92 -13.80 11.65
C PRO A 4 -3.63 -13.80 12.12
N THR A 5 -3.36 -14.43 12.97
CA THR A 5 -2.21 -14.36 13.44
C THR A 5 -1.19 -15.22 13.02
N LYS A 6 -1.38 -16.08 12.13
CA LYS A 6 -0.41 -16.90 11.69
C LYS A 6 0.61 -16.20 10.98
N PRO A 7 1.72 -15.94 11.44
CA PRO A 7 2.73 -15.22 10.72
C PRO A 7 3.28 -16.10 9.67
N GLY A 8 2.94 -15.96 8.51
CA GLY A 8 3.49 -16.66 7.42
C GLY A 8 4.47 -15.86 6.66
N ARG A 9 5.12 -16.47 5.69
CA ARG A 9 6.06 -15.77 4.86
C ARG A 9 5.38 -14.65 4.09
N ALA A 10 4.18 -14.89 3.59
CA ALA A 10 3.46 -13.86 2.85
C ALA A 10 3.17 -12.65 3.73
N ASN A 11 2.88 -12.87 5.00
CA ASN A 11 2.61 -11.75 5.88
C ASN A 11 3.86 -10.94 6.16
N ARG A 12 5.00 -11.59 6.27
CA ARG A 12 6.24 -10.86 6.48
C ARG A 12 6.58 -10.03 5.27
N ILE A 13 6.40 -10.60 4.08
CA ILE A 13 6.69 -9.88 2.86
C ILE A 13 5.72 -8.72 2.71
N ALA A 14 4.45 -8.92 3.06
CA ALA A 14 3.47 -7.86 2.97
C ALA A 14 3.84 -6.70 3.91
N ASP A 15 4.28 -7.01 5.12
CA ASP A 15 4.66 -5.97 6.06
C ASP A 15 5.87 -5.21 5.56
N GLN A 16 6.84 -5.91 4.98
CA GLN A 16 8.03 -5.26 4.49
C GLN A 16 7.70 -4.38 3.29
N ILE A 17 6.85 -4.86 2.39
CA ILE A 17 6.45 -4.08 1.23
C ILE A 17 5.71 -2.83 1.70
N GLN A 18 4.82 -2.98 2.67
CA GLN A 18 4.07 -1.82 3.16
C GLN A 18 5.01 -0.77 3.72
N ARG A 19 6.00 -1.18 4.49
CA ARG A 19 6.96 -0.24 5.04
C ARG A 19 7.77 0.44 3.97
N ASP A 20 8.28 -0.33 3.04
CA ASP A 20 9.14 0.22 1.99
C ASP A 20 8.35 1.15 1.07
N VAL A 21 7.10 0.77 0.75
CA VAL A 21 6.28 1.61 -0.10
C VAL A 21 5.96 2.93 0.61
N ALA A 22 5.67 2.87 1.92
CA ALA A 22 5.37 4.09 2.66
C ALA A 22 6.54 5.07 2.60
N GLU A 23 7.75 4.56 2.77
CA GLU A 23 8.92 5.42 2.68
C GLU A 23 9.12 5.96 1.28
N LEU A 24 8.93 5.11 0.29
CA LEU A 24 9.14 5.54 -1.09
C LEU A 24 8.12 6.59 -1.51
N ILE A 25 6.90 6.46 -1.06
CA ILE A 25 5.90 7.47 -1.39
C ILE A 25 6.31 8.82 -0.83
N GLN A 26 6.79 8.83 0.39
CA GLN A 26 7.23 10.08 0.97
C GLN A 26 8.43 10.68 0.27
N LYS A 27 9.33 9.85 -0.20
CA LYS A 27 10.54 10.36 -0.83
C LYS A 27 10.41 10.59 -2.32
N GLU A 28 9.69 9.73 -3.00
CA GLU A 28 9.71 9.74 -4.46
C GLU A 28 8.41 10.21 -5.11
N VAL A 29 7.29 10.11 -4.43
CA VAL A 29 6.05 10.49 -5.06
C VAL A 29 5.66 11.86 -4.53
N SER A 30 5.98 12.88 -5.33
CA SER A 30 5.72 14.21 -4.91
C SER A 30 4.64 14.76 -5.79
N ASN A 31 3.44 14.33 -5.59
CA ASN A 31 2.32 14.72 -6.43
C ASN A 31 1.22 15.31 -5.55
N PRO A 32 0.83 16.55 -5.79
CA PRO A 32 -0.22 17.17 -4.98
C PRO A 32 -1.51 16.39 -4.97
N LYS A 33 -1.75 15.59 -6.01
CA LYS A 33 -2.98 14.84 -6.07
C LYS A 33 -3.04 13.69 -5.08
N THR A 34 -1.90 13.26 -4.54
CA THR A 34 -1.95 12.19 -3.57
C THR A 34 -2.31 12.70 -2.19
N GLY A 35 -2.03 13.96 -1.91
CA GLY A 35 -2.23 14.47 -0.56
C GLY A 35 -1.31 13.78 0.42
N LEU A 36 -1.69 13.75 1.68
CA LEU A 36 -0.90 13.09 2.70
C LEU A 36 -1.40 11.65 2.80
N VAL A 37 -0.59 10.71 2.36
CA VAL A 37 -0.99 9.31 2.26
C VAL A 37 -0.54 8.51 3.47
N THR A 38 -1.44 7.70 4.01
CA THR A 38 -1.10 6.78 5.08
C THR A 38 -1.49 5.38 4.64
N LEU A 39 -0.57 4.45 4.71
CA LEU A 39 -0.87 3.08 4.31
C LEU A 39 -1.49 2.34 5.50
N THR A 40 -2.58 1.65 5.26
CA THR A 40 -3.30 0.98 6.32
C THR A 40 -3.19 -0.53 6.26
N GLY A 41 -2.75 -1.09 5.17
CA GLY A 41 -2.58 -2.53 5.09
C GLY A 41 -2.02 -2.98 3.76
N CYS A 42 -1.65 -4.22 3.69
CA CYS A 42 -1.12 -4.80 2.46
C CYS A 42 -1.47 -6.28 2.45
N GLU A 43 -2.03 -6.74 1.35
CA GLU A 43 -2.35 -8.13 1.18
C GLU A 43 -1.69 -8.66 -0.07
N ILE A 44 -1.10 -9.83 0.00
CA ILE A 44 -0.43 -10.45 -1.14
C ILE A 44 -1.17 -11.71 -1.51
N THR A 45 -1.39 -11.91 -2.82
CA THR A 45 -2.07 -13.11 -3.28
C THR A 45 -1.19 -14.34 -3.03
N PRO A 46 -1.80 -15.52 -2.92
CA PRO A 46 -1.02 -16.72 -2.60
C PRO A 46 0.08 -17.05 -3.59
N ASP A 47 -0.10 -16.65 -4.86
CA ASP A 47 0.93 -16.89 -5.86
C ASP A 47 1.97 -15.77 -5.89
N TYR A 48 1.85 -14.79 -4.98
CA TYR A 48 2.78 -13.67 -4.89
C TYR A 48 2.80 -12.80 -6.15
N ALA A 49 1.77 -12.86 -6.94
CA ALA A 49 1.73 -12.08 -8.18
C ALA A 49 1.19 -10.68 -7.97
N HIS A 50 0.35 -10.49 -6.97
CA HIS A 50 -0.28 -9.19 -6.75
C HIS A 50 -0.26 -8.80 -5.28
N ALA A 51 -0.03 -7.54 -5.03
CA ALA A 51 -0.11 -6.99 -3.67
C ALA A 51 -1.10 -5.84 -3.70
N THR A 52 -2.09 -5.89 -2.84
CA THR A 52 -3.07 -4.82 -2.72
C THR A 52 -2.67 -3.98 -1.52
N ILE A 53 -2.43 -2.70 -1.75
CA ILE A 53 -1.99 -1.81 -0.70
C ILE A 53 -3.11 -0.86 -0.39
N TYR A 54 -3.62 -0.94 0.83
CA TYR A 54 -4.73 -0.10 1.26
C TYR A 54 -4.19 1.20 1.84
N PHE A 55 -4.83 2.29 1.55
CA PHE A 55 -4.36 3.59 2.00
C PHE A 55 -5.50 4.55 2.27
N THR A 56 -5.21 5.58 3.06
CA THR A 56 -6.10 6.72 3.20
C THR A 56 -5.29 7.95 2.84
N SER A 57 -5.98 9.03 2.51
CA SER A 57 -5.29 10.26 2.16
C SER A 57 -6.03 11.46 2.72
N ILE A 58 -5.30 12.52 2.99
CA ILE A 58 -5.85 13.76 3.48
C ILE A 58 -5.41 14.84 2.52
N GLY A 59 -6.34 15.71 2.15
CA GLY A 59 -6.01 16.81 1.24
C GLY A 59 -6.19 16.46 -0.23
N SER A 60 -6.75 15.28 -0.51
CA SER A 60 -6.98 14.85 -1.86
C SER A 60 -8.20 13.96 -1.85
N THR A 61 -8.90 13.83 -2.96
CA THR A 61 -10.04 12.92 -3.03
C THR A 61 -9.52 11.50 -3.16
N PRO A 62 -10.30 10.51 -2.71
CA PRO A 62 -9.88 9.13 -2.88
C PRO A 62 -9.60 8.77 -4.33
N GLU A 63 -10.39 9.31 -5.26
CA GLU A 63 -10.21 9.01 -6.66
C GLU A 63 -8.91 9.57 -7.21
N GLU A 64 -8.60 10.81 -6.86
CA GLU A 64 -7.37 11.43 -7.33
C GLU A 64 -6.15 10.75 -6.74
N ALA A 65 -6.22 10.43 -5.45
CA ALA A 65 -5.09 9.78 -4.80
C ALA A 65 -4.88 8.38 -5.36
N THR A 66 -5.97 7.64 -5.60
CA THR A 66 -5.86 6.30 -6.15
C THR A 66 -5.24 6.33 -7.53
N GLU A 67 -5.68 7.25 -8.37
CA GLU A 67 -5.15 7.34 -9.71
C GLU A 67 -3.66 7.71 -9.68
N ALA A 68 -3.30 8.66 -8.84
CA ALA A 68 -1.90 9.08 -8.78
C ALA A 68 -1.00 7.97 -8.25
N LEU A 69 -1.45 7.25 -7.23
CA LEU A 69 -0.63 6.18 -6.69
C LEU A 69 -0.51 5.01 -7.65
N ASN A 70 -1.59 4.65 -8.33
CA ASN A 70 -1.50 3.57 -9.31
C ASN A 70 -0.66 3.99 -10.52
N GLY A 71 -0.63 5.27 -10.82
CA GLY A 71 0.26 5.75 -11.86
C GLY A 71 1.73 5.64 -11.46
N ALA A 72 2.01 5.70 -10.18
CA ALA A 72 3.38 5.57 -9.70
C ALA A 72 3.75 4.11 -9.41
N ALA A 73 2.80 3.19 -9.49
CA ALA A 73 3.05 1.80 -9.14
C ALA A 73 4.20 1.15 -9.90
N PRO A 74 4.36 1.36 -11.20
CA PRO A 74 5.50 0.74 -11.88
C PRO A 74 6.84 1.22 -11.35
N MET A 75 6.96 2.49 -11.02
CA MET A 75 8.19 3.02 -10.48
C MET A 75 8.43 2.44 -9.09
N LEU A 76 7.37 2.38 -8.27
CA LEU A 76 7.50 1.83 -6.93
C LEU A 76 7.86 0.35 -6.98
N HIS A 77 7.27 -0.38 -7.92
CA HIS A 77 7.59 -1.79 -8.10
C HIS A 77 9.08 -1.97 -8.40
N SER A 78 9.60 -1.14 -9.28
CA SER A 78 11.01 -1.23 -9.65
C SER A 78 11.91 -0.96 -8.44
N ARG A 79 11.54 0.02 -7.61
CA ARG A 79 12.33 0.34 -6.44
C ARG A 79 12.28 -0.78 -5.41
N ILE A 80 11.09 -1.36 -5.23
CA ILE A 80 10.94 -2.46 -4.30
C ILE A 80 11.76 -3.66 -4.74
N PHE A 81 11.78 -3.92 -6.05
CA PHE A 81 12.55 -5.03 -6.57
C PHE A 81 14.02 -4.88 -6.18
N LYS A 82 14.54 -3.67 -6.26
CA LYS A 82 15.93 -3.44 -5.91
C LYS A 82 16.16 -3.54 -4.41
N LEU A 83 15.19 -3.11 -3.62
CA LEU A 83 15.37 -3.12 -2.18
C LEU A 83 15.26 -4.49 -1.58
N LEU A 84 14.28 -5.27 -2.00
CA LEU A 84 14.06 -6.57 -1.39
C LEU A 84 14.92 -7.67 -1.96
N LYS A 85 15.41 -7.50 -3.16
CA LYS A 85 16.27 -8.49 -3.80
C LYS A 85 15.63 -9.88 -3.81
N ILE A 86 14.32 -9.92 -4.04
CA ILE A 86 13.64 -11.20 -4.15
C ILE A 86 13.36 -11.45 -5.62
N HIS A 87 13.18 -12.74 -5.97
CA HIS A 87 13.00 -13.11 -7.35
C HIS A 87 11.76 -12.51 -7.93
N THR A 88 10.68 -12.45 -7.19
CA THR A 88 9.43 -11.97 -7.71
C THR A 88 8.88 -10.92 -6.81
N VAL A 89 8.61 -9.76 -7.35
CA VAL A 89 7.97 -8.69 -6.61
C VAL A 89 6.55 -8.59 -7.13
N PRO A 90 5.54 -8.66 -6.26
CA PRO A 90 4.16 -8.59 -6.72
C PRO A 90 3.87 -7.25 -7.38
N GLN A 91 2.91 -7.25 -8.28
CA GLN A 91 2.47 -6.01 -8.86
C GLN A 91 1.71 -5.25 -7.80
N LEU A 92 1.95 -3.95 -7.72
CA LEU A 92 1.34 -3.14 -6.67
C LEU A 92 0.03 -2.53 -7.15
N HIS A 93 -1.01 -2.66 -6.34
CA HIS A 93 -2.30 -2.08 -6.65
C HIS A 93 -2.73 -1.27 -5.42
N PHE A 94 -3.05 -0.01 -5.62
CA PHE A 94 -3.45 0.84 -4.51
C PHE A 94 -4.96 0.96 -4.46
N VAL A 95 -5.54 0.72 -3.29
CA VAL A 95 -6.97 0.76 -3.10
C VAL A 95 -7.26 1.62 -1.88
N TYR A 96 -8.19 2.54 -2.01
CA TYR A 96 -8.54 3.42 -0.89
C TYR A 96 -9.22 2.57 0.19
N ASP A 97 -8.79 2.74 1.42
CA ASP A 97 -9.29 1.92 2.50
C ASP A 97 -10.54 2.53 3.10
N LYS A 98 -11.68 2.00 2.71
CA LYS A 98 -12.93 2.51 3.20
C LYS A 98 -13.24 2.01 4.60
N SER A 99 -12.56 1.00 5.05
CA SER A 99 -12.81 0.49 6.39
C SER A 99 -12.38 1.49 7.45
N SER A 100 -11.48 2.40 7.11
CA SER A 100 -11.10 3.43 8.04
C SER A 100 -12.30 4.26 8.41
N ASN A 101 -13.17 4.55 7.47
CA ASN A 101 -14.35 5.32 7.73
C ASN A 101 -15.30 4.56 8.63
N ALA A 102 -15.39 3.28 8.44
CA ALA A 102 -16.23 2.48 9.30
C ALA A 102 -15.71 2.50 10.73
N ALA A 103 -14.41 2.43 10.86
CA ALA A 103 -13.83 2.47 12.19
C ALA A 103 -14.11 3.79 12.87
N LEU A 104 -14.08 4.85 12.11
CA LEU A 104 -14.39 6.15 12.69
C LEU A 104 -15.83 6.20 13.18
N LYS A 105 -16.72 5.52 12.50
CA LYS A 105 -18.08 5.51 12.94
C LYS A 105 -18.24 4.81 14.27
N TRP A 106 -17.43 3.84 14.53
CA TRP A 106 -17.52 3.17 15.79
C TRP A 106 -17.10 4.09 16.91
N ILE A 107 -16.16 4.91 16.66
CA ILE A 107 -15.68 5.78 17.67
C ILE A 107 -16.66 6.85 17.98
N SER A 108 -17.38 7.30 17.03
CA SER A 108 -18.31 8.40 17.27
C SER A 108 -19.60 7.95 17.92
#